data_9193b5a633eee79a19b6d91135ebbaee
#
_entry.id   9193b5a633eee79a19b6d91135ebbaee
#
_cell.length_a   1.000
_cell.length_b   1.000
_cell.length_c   1.000
_cell.angle_alpha   90.00
_cell.angle_beta   90.00
_cell.angle_gamma   90.00
#
_symmetry.space_group_name_H-M   'P 1'
#
loop_
_entity.id
_entity.type
_entity.pdbx_description
1 polymer ?
#
loop_
_entity_poly.entity_id
_entity_poly.type
_entity_poly.pdbx_seq_one_letter_code
_entity_poly.pdbx_strand_id
1 'polypeptide(L)'
;MAQYNIFGPIDAVLGGPVVEGVLVIEALLFALVVVNFVTRRAAYSRHVRQAEEGPEAVARWPVHELSNVVLVVGSFYYMTLAHHGGMILSTLVVGLFITDFFEFEARKVEARRDIELDRPKGAVFASVLVLLYAGYQAVFFLIEPLWASII
;
A
#
# COMPACT_ATOMS: atom_id res chain seq x y z
N MET A 1 -22.74 24.92 6.76
CA MET A 1 -21.44 24.89 7.47
C MET A 1 -20.33 24.98 6.42
N ALA A 2 -19.42 25.94 6.56
CA ALA A 2 -18.25 25.98 5.70
C ALA A 2 -17.43 24.68 5.94
N GLN A 3 -17.33 23.83 4.94
CA GLN A 3 -16.36 22.75 4.97
C GLN A 3 -14.98 23.42 4.99
N TYR A 4 -14.31 23.34 6.11
CA TYR A 4 -12.92 23.75 6.18
C TYR A 4 -12.13 22.82 5.28
N ASN A 5 -11.69 23.34 4.15
CA ASN A 5 -10.82 22.64 3.22
C ASN A 5 -9.41 22.69 3.84
N ILE A 6 -9.06 21.65 4.58
CA ILE A 6 -7.85 21.59 5.42
C ILE A 6 -6.59 21.73 4.56
N PHE A 7 -6.61 21.15 3.37
CA PHE A 7 -5.46 21.06 2.48
C PHE A 7 -5.59 21.91 1.20
N GLY A 8 -6.64 22.74 1.09
CA GLY A 8 -6.80 23.73 0.02
C GLY A 8 -6.57 23.20 -1.39
N PRO A 9 -5.52 23.66 -2.09
CA PRO A 9 -5.26 23.24 -3.47
C PRO A 9 -5.03 21.75 -3.67
N ILE A 10 -4.53 21.04 -2.64
CA ILE A 10 -4.34 19.58 -2.68
C ILE A 10 -5.69 18.89 -2.76
N ASP A 11 -6.65 19.32 -1.95
CA ASP A 11 -8.02 18.77 -1.96
C ASP A 11 -8.72 19.04 -3.30
N ALA A 12 -8.45 20.17 -3.93
CA ALA A 12 -9.02 20.50 -5.23
C ALA A 12 -8.56 19.53 -6.33
N VAL A 13 -7.32 19.05 -6.25
CA VAL A 13 -6.75 18.11 -7.23
C VAL A 13 -7.08 16.67 -6.86
N LEU A 14 -6.72 16.26 -5.64
CA LEU A 14 -6.82 14.85 -5.21
C LEU A 14 -8.25 14.45 -4.82
N GLY A 15 -9.06 15.39 -4.37
CA GLY A 15 -10.49 15.18 -4.08
C GLY A 15 -11.39 15.35 -5.30
N GLY A 16 -10.84 15.74 -6.46
CA GLY A 16 -11.58 15.83 -7.71
C GLY A 16 -11.94 14.45 -8.28
N PRO A 17 -13.01 14.34 -9.09
CA PRO A 17 -13.37 13.09 -9.74
C PRO A 17 -12.45 12.77 -10.93
N VAL A 18 -12.03 11.51 -11.07
CA VAL A 18 -11.42 10.97 -12.29
C VAL A 18 -12.52 10.52 -13.25
N VAL A 19 -13.47 9.78 -12.70
CA VAL A 19 -14.71 9.34 -13.33
C VAL A 19 -15.84 9.48 -12.31
N GLU A 20 -17.08 9.37 -12.75
CA GLU A 20 -18.22 9.43 -11.84
C GLU A 20 -18.07 8.39 -10.71
N GLY A 21 -18.07 8.86 -9.47
CA GLY A 21 -17.97 8.03 -8.27
C GLY A 21 -16.54 7.66 -7.84
N VAL A 22 -15.49 8.06 -8.57
CA VAL A 22 -14.09 7.77 -8.21
C VAL A 22 -13.26 9.04 -8.13
N LEU A 23 -12.63 9.25 -6.98
CA LEU A 23 -11.74 10.37 -6.74
C LEU A 23 -10.34 10.11 -7.29
N VAL A 24 -9.61 11.18 -7.63
CA VAL A 24 -8.20 11.10 -8.05
C VAL A 24 -7.35 10.35 -7.02
N ILE A 25 -7.52 10.65 -5.74
CA ILE A 25 -6.79 9.96 -4.66
C ILE A 25 -7.05 8.45 -4.63
N GLU A 26 -8.26 7.99 -4.91
CA GLU A 26 -8.59 6.56 -4.92
C GLU A 26 -7.86 5.84 -6.05
N ALA A 27 -7.83 6.42 -7.25
CA ALA A 27 -7.07 5.89 -8.37
C ALA A 27 -5.55 5.89 -8.10
N LEU A 28 -5.02 6.96 -7.49
CA LEU A 28 -3.62 7.04 -7.09
C LEU A 28 -3.26 6.01 -6.04
N LEU A 29 -4.08 5.83 -5.01
CA LEU A 29 -3.84 4.82 -3.97
C LEU A 29 -3.85 3.41 -4.55
N PHE A 30 -4.76 3.11 -5.46
CA PHE A 30 -4.75 1.83 -6.17
C PHE A 30 -3.43 1.62 -6.93
N ALA A 31 -2.98 2.60 -7.70
CA ALA A 31 -1.70 2.54 -8.42
C ALA A 31 -0.51 2.40 -7.44
N LEU A 32 -0.52 3.14 -6.33
CA LEU A 32 0.53 3.06 -5.29
C LEU A 32 0.59 1.68 -4.62
N VAL A 33 -0.54 1.02 -4.40
CA VAL A 33 -0.57 -0.36 -3.87
C VAL A 33 0.10 -1.32 -4.84
N VAL A 34 -0.18 -1.19 -6.14
CA VAL A 34 0.47 -2.01 -7.18
C VAL A 34 1.98 -1.76 -7.21
N VAL A 35 2.41 -0.49 -7.18
CA VAL A 35 3.83 -0.12 -7.10
C VAL A 35 4.48 -0.69 -5.84
N ASN A 36 3.81 -0.57 -4.70
CA ASN A 36 4.30 -1.12 -3.42
C ASN A 36 4.46 -2.65 -3.47
N PHE A 37 3.52 -3.35 -4.11
CA PHE A 37 3.61 -4.80 -4.32
C PHE A 37 4.85 -5.18 -5.18
N VAL A 38 5.09 -4.45 -6.27
CA VAL A 38 6.24 -4.67 -7.16
C VAL A 38 7.56 -4.36 -6.43
N THR A 39 7.62 -3.22 -5.73
CA THR A 39 8.83 -2.83 -4.97
C THR A 39 9.14 -3.82 -3.84
N ARG A 40 8.12 -4.39 -3.18
CA ARG A 40 8.30 -5.45 -2.16
C ARG A 40 8.98 -6.68 -2.75
N ARG A 41 8.52 -7.15 -3.90
CA ARG A 41 9.15 -8.27 -4.59
C ARG A 41 10.61 -7.98 -4.96
N ALA A 42 10.86 -6.78 -5.48
CA ALA A 42 12.22 -6.34 -5.81
C ALA A 42 13.11 -6.21 -4.56
N ALA A 43 12.57 -5.67 -3.46
CA ALA A 43 13.26 -5.57 -2.18
C ALA A 43 13.66 -6.95 -1.64
N TYR A 44 12.76 -7.92 -1.67
CA TYR A 44 13.05 -9.29 -1.25
C TYR A 44 14.20 -9.89 -2.08
N SER A 45 14.16 -9.76 -3.41
CA SER A 45 15.23 -10.25 -4.28
C SER A 45 16.57 -9.58 -3.99
N ARG A 46 16.57 -8.29 -3.60
CA ARG A 46 17.79 -7.59 -3.16
C ARG A 46 18.31 -8.14 -1.83
N HIS A 47 17.44 -8.38 -0.87
CA HIS A 47 17.83 -8.92 0.43
C HIS A 47 18.45 -10.31 0.31
N VAL A 48 17.91 -11.18 -0.55
CA VAL A 48 18.48 -12.51 -0.83
C VAL A 48 19.91 -12.38 -1.37
N ARG A 49 20.12 -11.51 -2.36
CA ARG A 49 21.49 -11.28 -2.91
C ARG A 49 22.43 -10.65 -1.87
N GLN A 50 21.95 -9.71 -1.08
CA GLN A 50 22.74 -9.09 -0.02
C GLN A 50 23.14 -10.10 1.06
N ALA A 51 22.27 -11.06 1.39
CA ALA A 51 22.60 -12.12 2.34
C ALA A 51 23.74 -13.03 1.85
N GLU A 52 23.88 -13.21 0.54
CA GLU A 52 25.02 -13.95 -0.06
C GLU A 52 26.36 -13.20 0.13
N GLU A 53 26.33 -11.87 0.19
CA GLU A 53 27.50 -11.04 0.46
C GLU A 53 27.91 -11.04 1.94
N GLY A 54 27.00 -11.38 2.82
CA GLY A 54 27.17 -11.44 4.28
C GLY A 54 25.96 -10.95 5.05
N PRO A 55 25.80 -11.38 6.32
CA PRO A 55 24.61 -11.05 7.11
C PRO A 55 24.42 -9.55 7.36
N GLU A 56 25.51 -8.78 7.45
CA GLU A 56 25.46 -7.33 7.67
C GLU A 56 25.17 -6.52 6.40
N ALA A 57 25.19 -7.16 5.23
CA ALA A 57 24.88 -6.51 3.95
C ALA A 57 23.38 -6.34 3.75
N VAL A 58 22.54 -7.09 4.46
CA VAL A 58 21.08 -7.00 4.35
C VAL A 58 20.58 -5.67 4.91
N ALA A 59 20.13 -4.80 4.01
CA ALA A 59 19.68 -3.43 4.34
C ALA A 59 18.36 -3.09 3.67
N ARG A 60 17.61 -2.18 4.29
CA ARG A 60 16.37 -1.65 3.73
C ARG A 60 16.64 -0.97 2.38
N TRP A 61 15.77 -1.22 1.44
CA TRP A 61 15.84 -0.55 0.15
C TRP A 61 15.02 0.74 0.17
N PRO A 62 15.65 1.92 0.03
CA PRO A 62 14.97 3.21 0.17
C PRO A 62 13.76 3.39 -0.74
N VAL A 63 13.79 2.83 -1.95
CA VAL A 63 12.66 2.93 -2.90
C VAL A 63 11.42 2.22 -2.35
N HIS A 64 11.59 1.03 -1.77
CA HIS A 64 10.48 0.31 -1.15
C HIS A 64 9.99 1.01 0.13
N GLU A 65 10.91 1.47 0.98
CA GLU A 65 10.56 2.21 2.18
C GLU A 65 9.78 3.50 1.85
N LEU A 66 10.21 4.22 0.81
CA LEU A 66 9.48 5.40 0.34
C LEU A 66 8.06 5.03 -0.13
N SER A 67 7.91 3.91 -0.86
CA SER A 67 6.58 3.46 -1.29
C SER A 67 5.67 3.13 -0.09
N ASN A 68 6.22 2.55 0.98
CA ASN A 68 5.50 2.30 2.22
C ASN A 68 5.03 3.61 2.87
N VAL A 69 5.93 4.59 3.01
CA VAL A 69 5.62 5.88 3.63
C VAL A 69 4.57 6.64 2.83
N VAL A 70 4.72 6.72 1.52
CA VAL A 70 3.75 7.41 0.64
C VAL A 70 2.38 6.75 0.71
N LEU A 71 2.33 5.42 0.76
CA LEU A 71 1.07 4.68 0.87
C LEU A 71 0.38 4.95 2.22
N VAL A 72 1.13 4.97 3.33
CA VAL A 72 0.60 5.29 4.66
C VAL A 72 0.07 6.73 4.69
N VAL A 73 0.87 7.70 4.28
CA VAL A 73 0.49 9.12 4.29
C VAL A 73 -0.70 9.35 3.36
N GLY A 74 -0.70 8.76 2.17
CA GLY A 74 -1.79 8.86 1.21
C GLY A 74 -3.10 8.29 1.74
N SER A 75 -3.06 7.16 2.45
CA SER A 75 -4.27 6.56 3.03
C SER A 75 -4.85 7.40 4.17
N PHE A 76 -4.01 7.99 5.01
CA PHE A 76 -4.46 8.94 6.04
C PHE A 76 -5.01 10.23 5.44
N TYR A 77 -4.37 10.75 4.39
CA TYR A 77 -4.92 11.89 3.65
C TYR A 77 -6.30 11.55 3.07
N TYR A 78 -6.46 10.39 2.45
CA TYR A 78 -7.74 9.94 1.92
C TYR A 78 -8.82 9.89 3.00
N MET A 79 -8.48 9.53 4.22
CA MET A 79 -9.42 9.55 5.36
C MET A 79 -10.00 10.95 5.63
N THR A 80 -9.30 12.02 5.28
CA THR A 80 -9.82 13.39 5.42
C THR A 80 -10.88 13.73 4.38
N LEU A 81 -10.85 13.08 3.22
CA LEU A 81 -11.81 13.28 2.12
C LEU A 81 -12.99 12.30 2.19
N ALA A 82 -12.72 11.05 2.53
CA ALA A 82 -13.70 9.98 2.63
C ALA A 82 -13.48 9.22 3.94
N HIS A 83 -14.11 9.68 5.01
CA HIS A 83 -13.83 9.22 6.37
C HIS A 83 -13.94 7.70 6.53
N HIS A 84 -15.06 7.11 6.12
CA HIS A 84 -15.28 5.65 6.27
C HIS A 84 -14.31 4.83 5.42
N GLY A 85 -14.22 5.12 4.12
CA GLY A 85 -13.30 4.42 3.21
C GLY A 85 -11.84 4.60 3.58
N GLY A 86 -11.45 5.81 3.95
CA GLY A 86 -10.11 6.12 4.40
C GLY A 86 -9.74 5.45 5.72
N MET A 87 -10.69 5.31 6.63
CA MET A 87 -10.47 4.61 7.90
C MET A 87 -10.19 3.13 7.70
N ILE A 88 -10.96 2.47 6.83
CA ILE A 88 -10.72 1.06 6.48
C ILE A 88 -9.39 0.91 5.76
N LEU A 89 -9.15 1.70 4.71
CA LEU A 89 -7.93 1.61 3.92
C LEU A 89 -6.68 1.90 4.76
N SER A 90 -6.69 2.95 5.58
CA SER A 90 -5.53 3.30 6.43
C SER A 90 -5.24 2.21 7.47
N THR A 91 -6.27 1.57 8.03
CA THR A 91 -6.09 0.44 8.95
C THR A 91 -5.39 -0.73 8.26
N LEU A 92 -5.84 -1.09 7.05
CA LEU A 92 -5.22 -2.16 6.27
C LEU A 92 -3.78 -1.82 5.86
N VAL A 93 -3.54 -0.58 5.46
CA VAL A 93 -2.20 -0.08 5.05
C VAL A 93 -1.24 -0.05 6.23
N VAL A 94 -1.69 0.38 7.41
CA VAL A 94 -0.86 0.34 8.63
C VAL A 94 -0.52 -1.11 9.00
N GLY A 95 -1.50 -2.02 8.93
CA GLY A 95 -1.26 -3.45 9.13
C GLY A 95 -0.22 -4.02 8.16
N LEU A 96 -0.31 -3.64 6.88
CA LEU A 96 0.68 -4.00 5.87
C LEU A 96 2.07 -3.47 6.21
N PHE A 97 2.18 -2.19 6.58
CA PHE A 97 3.44 -1.54 6.95
C PHE A 97 4.10 -2.23 8.14
N ILE A 98 3.33 -2.51 9.18
CA ILE A 98 3.83 -3.21 10.38
C ILE A 98 4.31 -4.62 10.05
N THR A 99 3.54 -5.37 9.26
CA THR A 99 3.91 -6.72 8.83
C THR A 99 5.19 -6.71 8.01
N ASP A 100 5.31 -5.79 7.05
CA ASP A 100 6.51 -5.63 6.22
C ASP A 100 7.74 -5.27 7.05
N PHE A 101 7.57 -4.39 8.04
CA PHE A 101 8.63 -4.02 8.97
C PHE A 101 9.18 -5.24 9.74
N PHE A 102 8.31 -6.04 10.35
CA PHE A 102 8.73 -7.20 11.12
C PHE A 102 9.29 -8.31 10.26
N GLU A 103 8.77 -8.51 9.07
CA GLU A 103 9.34 -9.48 8.11
C GLU A 103 10.74 -9.09 7.65
N PHE A 104 11.03 -7.80 7.50
CA PHE A 104 12.39 -7.34 7.22
C PHE A 104 13.32 -7.62 8.40
N GLU A 105 12.90 -7.33 9.62
CA GLU A 105 13.71 -7.64 10.82
C GLU A 105 13.95 -9.15 10.97
N ALA A 106 12.95 -9.97 10.66
CA ALA A 106 13.11 -11.43 10.62
C ALA A 106 14.18 -11.87 9.60
N ARG A 107 14.17 -11.30 8.38
CA ARG A 107 15.19 -11.60 7.35
C ARG A 107 16.61 -11.25 7.81
N LYS A 108 16.78 -10.17 8.57
CA LYS A 108 18.09 -9.84 9.17
C LYS A 108 18.56 -10.92 10.14
N VAL A 109 17.66 -11.44 10.95
CA VAL A 109 17.97 -12.54 11.89
C VAL A 109 18.29 -13.84 11.13
N GLU A 110 17.53 -14.16 10.12
CA GLU A 110 17.75 -15.33 9.25
C GLU A 110 19.14 -15.26 8.58
N ALA A 111 19.49 -14.09 8.03
CA ALA A 111 20.81 -13.87 7.44
C ALA A 111 21.95 -14.07 8.46
N ARG A 112 21.79 -13.60 9.70
CA ARG A 112 22.80 -13.79 10.76
C ARG A 112 22.94 -15.25 11.20
N ARG A 113 21.88 -16.04 11.03
CA ARG A 113 21.87 -17.48 11.35
C ARG A 113 22.31 -18.36 10.18
N ASP A 114 22.63 -17.76 9.04
CA ASP A 114 23.02 -18.45 7.81
C ASP A 114 21.94 -19.45 7.34
N ILE A 115 20.68 -19.04 7.48
CA ILE A 115 19.53 -19.79 6.97
C ILE A 115 18.88 -19.05 5.80
N GLU A 116 18.16 -19.79 4.95
CA GLU A 116 17.46 -19.20 3.81
C GLU A 116 16.45 -18.14 4.28
N LEU A 117 16.44 -16.98 3.60
CA LEU A 117 15.50 -15.91 3.88
C LEU A 117 14.09 -16.33 3.48
N ASP A 118 13.16 -16.26 4.44
CA ASP A 118 11.76 -16.56 4.16
C ASP A 118 11.11 -15.47 3.29
N ARG A 119 10.18 -15.89 2.45
CA ARG A 119 9.42 -15.00 1.59
C ARG A 119 8.48 -14.13 2.42
N PRO A 120 8.17 -12.90 1.95
CA PRO A 120 7.30 -11.97 2.68
C PRO A 120 5.82 -12.38 2.60
N LYS A 121 5.47 -13.57 3.09
CA LYS A 121 4.12 -14.17 2.99
C LYS A 121 3.06 -13.33 3.67
N GLY A 122 3.33 -12.82 4.86
CA GLY A 122 2.41 -12.00 5.62
C GLY A 122 2.18 -10.64 4.96
N ALA A 123 3.24 -9.97 4.53
CA ALA A 123 3.14 -8.71 3.80
C ALA A 123 2.47 -8.88 2.43
N VAL A 124 2.70 -9.99 1.74
CA VAL A 124 1.99 -10.30 0.49
C VAL A 124 0.50 -10.49 0.76
N PHE A 125 0.14 -11.25 1.77
CA PHE A 125 -1.27 -11.43 2.16
C PHE A 125 -1.93 -10.10 2.53
N ALA A 126 -1.28 -9.29 3.37
CA ALA A 126 -1.77 -7.97 3.73
C ALA A 126 -1.91 -7.05 2.50
N SER A 127 -0.95 -7.11 1.56
CA SER A 127 -1.02 -6.37 0.29
C SER A 127 -2.23 -6.76 -0.56
N VAL A 128 -2.58 -8.04 -0.58
CA VAL A 128 -3.78 -8.52 -1.30
C VAL A 128 -5.04 -7.92 -0.70
N LEU A 129 -5.14 -7.86 0.63
CA LEU A 129 -6.28 -7.21 1.30
C LEU A 129 -6.37 -5.72 0.96
N VAL A 130 -5.24 -5.01 1.01
CA VAL A 130 -5.18 -3.59 0.62
C VAL A 130 -5.57 -3.41 -0.85
N LEU A 131 -5.05 -4.27 -1.73
CA LEU A 131 -5.33 -4.23 -3.17
C LEU A 131 -6.81 -4.47 -3.47
N LEU A 132 -7.43 -5.44 -2.79
CA LEU A 132 -8.86 -5.73 -2.96
C LEU A 132 -9.72 -4.53 -2.53
N TYR A 133 -9.40 -3.90 -1.42
CA TYR A 133 -10.17 -2.75 -0.95
C TYR A 133 -9.93 -1.51 -1.80
N ALA A 134 -8.68 -1.17 -2.13
CA ALA A 134 -8.36 -0.06 -3.02
C ALA A 134 -8.92 -0.29 -4.43
N GLY A 135 -8.89 -1.52 -4.92
CA GLY A 135 -9.50 -1.90 -6.20
C GLY A 135 -11.03 -1.78 -6.17
N TYR A 136 -11.67 -2.20 -5.10
CA TYR A 136 -13.10 -1.98 -4.91
C TYR A 136 -13.46 -0.50 -5.05
N GLN A 137 -12.73 0.39 -4.39
CA GLN A 137 -13.00 1.81 -4.45
C GLN A 137 -12.70 2.44 -5.82
N ALA A 138 -11.60 2.03 -6.47
CA ALA A 138 -11.11 2.66 -7.69
C ALA A 138 -11.75 2.11 -8.98
N VAL A 139 -12.19 0.85 -8.99
CA VAL A 139 -12.61 0.18 -10.23
C VAL A 139 -14.01 -0.46 -10.16
N PHE A 140 -14.68 -0.41 -9.01
CA PHE A 140 -16.00 -1.02 -8.86
C PHE A 140 -17.03 -0.48 -9.86
N PHE A 141 -16.93 0.79 -10.26
CA PHE A 141 -17.80 1.40 -11.25
C PHE A 141 -17.83 0.65 -12.60
N LEU A 142 -16.76 -0.09 -12.92
CA LEU A 142 -16.70 -0.91 -14.15
C LEU A 142 -17.59 -2.16 -14.08
N ILE A 143 -17.75 -2.71 -12.88
CA ILE A 143 -18.54 -3.94 -12.68
C ILE A 143 -19.92 -3.67 -12.09
N GLU A 144 -20.19 -2.46 -11.63
CA GLU A 144 -21.48 -2.06 -11.07
C GLU A 144 -22.67 -2.35 -12.01
N PRO A 145 -22.59 -2.05 -13.32
CA PRO A 145 -23.67 -2.36 -14.24
C PRO A 145 -23.95 -3.87 -14.38
N LEU A 146 -22.88 -4.69 -14.34
CA LEU A 146 -23.01 -6.15 -14.34
C LEU A 146 -23.62 -6.65 -13.03
N TRP A 147 -23.15 -6.11 -11.90
CA TRP A 147 -23.65 -6.44 -10.57
C TRP A 147 -25.15 -6.13 -10.45
N ALA A 148 -25.54 -4.94 -10.87
CA ALA A 148 -26.95 -4.51 -10.88
C ALA A 148 -27.86 -5.36 -11.79
N SER A 149 -27.29 -6.02 -12.81
CA SER A 149 -28.04 -6.92 -13.69
C SER A 149 -28.26 -8.32 -13.11
N ILE A 150 -27.50 -8.68 -12.05
CA ILE A 150 -27.56 -10.01 -11.42
C ILE A 150 -28.48 -9.99 -10.18
N ILE A 151 -28.58 -8.84 -9.51
CA ILE A 151 -29.42 -8.64 -8.33
C ILE A 151 -30.72 -7.92 -8.73
#